data_bf033c1d5dbceff1e0c581c734254e33
#
_entry.id   bf033c1d5dbceff1e0c581c734254e33
#
_cell.length_a   1.000
_cell.length_b   1.000
_cell.length_c   1.000
_cell.angle_alpha   90.00
_cell.angle_beta   90.00
_cell.angle_gamma   90.00
#
_symmetry.space_group_name_H-M   'P 1'
#
loop_
_entity.id
_entity.type
_entity.pdbx_description
1 polymer ?
#
loop_
_entity_poly.entity_id
_entity_poly.type
_entity_poly.pdbx_seq_one_letter_code
_entity_poly.pdbx_strand_id
1 'polypeptide(L)'
;MIFEFERSKIGRVTDAHQAEVVVEGEIDSIQYNATPPNSGGTLPTGAFLSPQYQILITAHVTLRRNSDQTVLWSGVFKGERNYAAPTVSAAGINTVNPLYNLAARRQNIEAAAAEMMSEAHDRMTENF
;
A
#
# COMPACT_ATOMS: atom_id res chain seq x y z
N MET A 1 -9.82 -5.60 2.01
CA MET A 1 -11.13 -5.52 1.31
C MET A 1 -12.21 -6.41 1.90
N ILE A 2 -12.07 -7.75 2.00
CA ILE A 2 -13.08 -8.63 2.66
C ILE A 2 -13.51 -8.08 4.01
N PHE A 3 -12.54 -7.76 4.86
CA PHE A 3 -12.76 -7.19 6.19
C PHE A 3 -13.60 -5.89 6.19
N GLU A 4 -13.40 -5.01 5.20
CA GLU A 4 -14.17 -3.75 5.10
C GLU A 4 -15.64 -4.03 4.74
N PHE A 5 -15.92 -4.98 3.84
CA PHE A 5 -17.28 -5.37 3.52
C PHE A 5 -18.00 -6.05 4.69
N GLU A 6 -17.32 -6.92 5.44
CA GLU A 6 -17.89 -7.55 6.65
C GLU A 6 -18.19 -6.51 7.73
N ARG A 7 -17.33 -5.50 7.89
CA ARG A 7 -17.51 -4.43 8.87
C ARG A 7 -18.63 -3.47 8.49
N SER A 8 -18.74 -3.10 7.22
CA SER A 8 -19.75 -2.14 6.73
C SER A 8 -21.16 -2.71 6.66
N LYS A 9 -21.29 -4.05 6.63
CA LYS A 9 -22.58 -4.76 6.49
C LYS A 9 -23.37 -4.40 5.22
N ILE A 10 -22.72 -3.84 4.21
CA ILE A 10 -23.36 -3.49 2.93
C ILE A 10 -23.70 -4.76 2.12
N GLY A 11 -22.90 -5.80 2.30
CA GLY A 11 -23.11 -7.09 1.63
C GLY A 11 -22.61 -8.25 2.48
N ARG A 12 -23.07 -9.45 2.15
CA ARG A 12 -22.56 -10.69 2.73
C ARG A 12 -21.43 -11.22 1.87
N VAL A 13 -20.25 -11.39 2.45
CA VAL A 13 -19.14 -12.06 1.78
C VAL A 13 -19.42 -13.57 1.71
N THR A 14 -19.32 -14.15 0.52
CA THR A 14 -19.56 -15.57 0.25
C THR A 14 -18.52 -16.07 -0.77
N ASP A 15 -18.62 -17.35 -1.14
CA ASP A 15 -17.80 -17.93 -2.19
C ASP A 15 -18.05 -17.25 -3.55
N ALA A 16 -16.98 -17.02 -4.33
CA ALA A 16 -17.04 -16.34 -5.62
C ALA A 16 -18.03 -17.00 -6.61
N HIS A 17 -18.22 -18.32 -6.53
CA HIS A 17 -19.17 -19.04 -7.37
C HIS A 17 -20.63 -18.82 -7.00
N GLN A 18 -20.91 -18.41 -5.76
CA GLN A 18 -22.26 -18.17 -5.24
C GLN A 18 -22.59 -16.67 -5.14
N ALA A 19 -21.58 -15.81 -5.30
CA ALA A 19 -21.75 -14.37 -5.22
C ALA A 19 -22.46 -13.83 -6.47
N GLU A 20 -23.35 -12.87 -6.30
CA GLU A 20 -23.98 -12.13 -7.41
C GLU A 20 -22.96 -11.21 -8.09
N VAL A 21 -22.04 -10.66 -7.29
CA VAL A 21 -20.97 -9.77 -7.75
C VAL A 21 -19.62 -10.22 -7.18
N VAL A 22 -18.58 -10.02 -7.95
CA VAL A 22 -17.20 -10.35 -7.58
C VAL A 22 -16.35 -9.09 -7.62
N VAL A 23 -15.59 -8.85 -6.55
CA VAL A 23 -14.58 -7.79 -6.49
C VAL A 23 -13.23 -8.40 -6.83
N GLU A 24 -12.60 -7.89 -7.88
CA GLU A 24 -11.27 -8.28 -8.33
C GLU A 24 -10.30 -7.12 -8.14
N GLY A 25 -9.14 -7.36 -7.58
CA GLY A 25 -8.08 -6.38 -7.42
C GLY A 25 -6.80 -6.87 -8.09
N GLU A 26 -6.18 -6.02 -8.90
CA GLU A 26 -4.89 -6.26 -9.54
C GLU A 26 -3.91 -5.16 -9.15
N ILE A 27 -2.68 -5.55 -8.79
CA ILE A 27 -1.59 -4.61 -8.53
C ILE A 27 -0.85 -4.39 -9.85
N ASP A 28 -1.01 -3.20 -10.43
CA ASP A 28 -0.37 -2.83 -11.69
C ASP A 28 1.12 -2.60 -11.52
N SER A 29 1.51 -1.93 -10.44
CA SER A 29 2.91 -1.64 -10.16
C SER A 29 3.20 -1.38 -8.69
N ILE A 30 4.42 -1.73 -8.27
CA ILE A 30 5.01 -1.30 -7.01
C ILE A 30 6.36 -0.69 -7.34
N GLN A 31 6.50 0.62 -7.12
CA GLN A 31 7.76 1.35 -7.31
C GLN A 31 8.40 1.60 -5.95
N TYR A 32 9.72 1.53 -5.93
CA TYR A 32 10.51 1.70 -4.74
C TYR A 32 11.69 2.64 -5.03
N ASN A 33 11.58 3.86 -4.55
CA ASN A 33 12.53 4.92 -4.83
C ASN A 33 13.32 5.28 -3.57
N ALA A 34 14.65 5.31 -3.67
CA ALA A 34 15.49 5.89 -2.64
C ALA A 34 15.50 7.42 -2.81
N THR A 35 15.13 8.14 -1.76
CA THR A 35 15.21 9.59 -1.74
C THR A 35 16.53 9.95 -1.05
N PRO A 36 17.44 10.65 -1.72
CA PRO A 36 18.67 11.10 -1.06
C PRO A 36 18.30 11.99 0.13
N PRO A 37 19.03 11.90 1.24
CA PRO A 37 18.82 12.78 2.37
C PRO A 37 19.01 14.25 1.89
N ASN A 38 18.09 15.12 2.29
CA ASN A 38 18.18 16.54 1.96
C ASN A 38 19.49 17.12 2.51
N SER A 39 20.44 17.36 1.63
CA SER A 39 21.78 17.91 1.94
C SER A 39 21.80 19.45 2.00
N GLY A 40 20.64 20.09 2.20
CA GLY A 40 20.49 21.55 2.18
C GLY A 40 20.99 22.31 3.41
N GLY A 41 21.66 21.66 4.36
CA GLY A 41 22.20 22.32 5.56
C GLY A 41 23.53 21.74 5.97
N THR A 42 24.38 22.56 6.59
CA THR A 42 25.60 22.10 7.26
C THR A 42 25.19 21.19 8.44
N LEU A 43 25.40 19.90 8.29
CA LEU A 43 25.18 18.96 9.38
C LEU A 43 26.24 19.15 10.47
N PRO A 44 25.86 19.08 11.76
CA PRO A 44 26.82 19.01 12.85
C PRO A 44 27.79 17.85 12.64
N THR A 45 29.04 18.02 13.07
CA THR A 45 30.05 16.96 12.99
C THR A 45 29.54 15.70 13.73
N GLY A 46 29.45 14.58 13.03
CA GLY A 46 28.92 13.32 13.56
C GLY A 46 27.42 13.09 13.36
N ALA A 47 26.69 14.01 12.75
CA ALA A 47 25.30 13.78 12.38
C ALA A 47 25.21 12.86 11.16
N PHE A 48 24.29 11.88 11.24
CA PHE A 48 24.01 10.94 10.17
C PHE A 48 22.55 11.08 9.72
N LEU A 49 22.35 11.25 8.41
CA LEU A 49 21.02 11.26 7.81
C LEU A 49 20.66 9.85 7.35
N SER A 50 19.61 9.29 7.90
CA SER A 50 19.07 8.02 7.42
C SER A 50 18.52 8.19 5.98
N PRO A 51 18.87 7.27 5.06
CA PRO A 51 18.25 7.27 3.75
C PRO A 51 16.75 7.09 3.87
N GLN A 52 16.00 7.89 3.11
CA GLN A 52 14.55 7.79 3.04
C GLN A 52 14.15 7.01 1.79
N TYR A 53 13.08 6.28 1.91
CA TYR A 53 12.52 5.51 0.80
C TYR A 53 11.05 5.88 0.62
N GLN A 54 10.65 5.95 -0.64
CA GLN A 54 9.28 6.15 -1.06
C GLN A 54 8.78 4.87 -1.73
N ILE A 55 7.61 4.42 -1.32
CA ILE A 55 6.89 3.31 -1.94
C ILE A 55 5.67 3.90 -2.65
N LEU A 56 5.52 3.61 -3.93
CA LEU A 56 4.36 3.97 -4.74
C LEU A 56 3.71 2.67 -5.23
N ILE A 57 2.43 2.50 -4.93
CA ILE A 57 1.65 1.35 -5.36
C ILE A 57 0.52 1.85 -6.25
N THR A 58 0.33 1.22 -7.40
CA THR A 58 -0.85 1.42 -8.22
C THR A 58 -1.61 0.12 -8.33
N ALA A 59 -2.90 0.15 -8.06
CA ALA A 59 -3.79 -1.00 -8.15
C ALA A 59 -5.07 -0.64 -8.88
N HIS A 60 -5.62 -1.61 -9.58
CA HIS A 60 -6.89 -1.55 -10.27
C HIS A 60 -7.90 -2.45 -9.53
N VAL A 61 -9.07 -1.92 -9.23
CA VAL A 61 -10.15 -2.66 -8.59
C VAL A 61 -11.38 -2.63 -9.50
N THR A 62 -11.96 -3.79 -9.72
CA THR A 62 -13.13 -3.99 -10.57
C THR A 62 -14.22 -4.72 -9.82
N LEU A 63 -15.44 -4.22 -9.89
CA LEU A 63 -16.65 -4.91 -9.46
C LEU A 63 -17.36 -5.48 -10.68
N ARG A 64 -17.55 -6.78 -10.71
CA ARG A 64 -18.12 -7.50 -11.85
C ARG A 64 -19.33 -8.30 -11.44
N ARG A 65 -20.39 -8.26 -12.25
CA ARG A 65 -21.53 -9.15 -12.07
C ARG A 65 -21.16 -10.56 -12.51
N ASN A 66 -21.46 -11.54 -11.68
CA ASN A 66 -21.04 -12.93 -11.91
C ASN A 66 -21.82 -13.61 -13.04
N SER A 67 -23.10 -13.27 -13.22
CA SER A 67 -23.98 -13.93 -14.21
C SER A 67 -23.60 -13.69 -15.67
N ASP A 68 -23.19 -12.48 -16.00
CA ASP A 68 -22.89 -12.03 -17.37
C ASP A 68 -21.51 -11.40 -17.53
N GLN A 69 -20.71 -11.40 -16.48
CA GLN A 69 -19.35 -10.84 -16.44
C GLN A 69 -19.30 -9.33 -16.74
N THR A 70 -20.43 -8.64 -16.65
CA THR A 70 -20.50 -7.20 -16.87
C THR A 70 -19.77 -6.44 -15.78
N VAL A 71 -18.88 -5.52 -16.15
CA VAL A 71 -18.21 -4.61 -15.21
C VAL A 71 -19.22 -3.58 -14.73
N LEU A 72 -19.53 -3.60 -13.44
CA LEU A 72 -20.44 -2.68 -12.79
C LEU A 72 -19.74 -1.42 -12.33
N TRP A 73 -18.50 -1.57 -11.90
CA TRP A 73 -17.66 -0.48 -11.43
C TRP A 73 -16.19 -0.83 -11.58
N SER A 74 -15.36 0.19 -11.75
CA SER A 74 -13.91 0.06 -11.88
C SER A 74 -13.22 1.33 -11.41
N GLY A 75 -12.10 1.19 -10.71
CA GLY A 75 -11.32 2.31 -10.22
C GLY A 75 -9.83 2.00 -10.15
N VAL A 76 -9.01 3.03 -10.35
CA VAL A 76 -7.55 2.97 -10.14
C VAL A 76 -7.20 3.70 -8.87
N PHE A 77 -6.40 3.07 -8.02
CA PHE A 77 -5.96 3.58 -6.73
C PHE A 77 -4.46 3.69 -6.68
N LYS A 78 -3.98 4.72 -5.98
CA LYS A 78 -2.56 4.95 -5.77
C LYS A 78 -2.29 5.09 -4.28
N GLY A 79 -1.41 4.24 -3.76
CA GLY A 79 -0.92 4.33 -2.40
C GLY A 79 0.51 4.87 -2.38
N GLU A 80 0.80 5.75 -1.45
CA GLU A 80 2.14 6.30 -1.24
C GLU A 80 2.53 6.17 0.23
N ARG A 81 3.77 5.72 0.47
CA ARG A 81 4.36 5.68 1.81
C ARG A 81 5.82 6.09 1.77
N ASN A 82 6.19 6.93 2.71
CA ASN A 82 7.57 7.32 2.94
C ASN A 82 8.05 6.75 4.28
N TYR A 83 9.25 6.19 4.31
CA TYR A 83 9.85 5.72 5.55
C TYR A 83 11.37 5.92 5.55
N ALA A 84 11.92 6.11 6.76
CA ALA A 84 13.36 6.14 6.94
C ALA A 84 13.89 4.72 7.08
N ALA A 85 15.00 4.40 6.41
CA ALA A 85 15.64 3.11 6.57
C ALA A 85 16.16 2.96 8.00
N PRO A 86 15.90 1.83 8.68
CA PRO A 86 16.52 1.53 9.95
C PRO A 86 18.04 1.43 9.79
N THR A 87 18.76 2.16 10.62
CA THR A 87 20.23 2.16 10.63
C THR A 87 20.75 1.50 11.90
N VAL A 88 21.88 0.84 11.77
CA VAL A 88 22.62 0.29 12.91
C VAL A 88 23.93 1.04 13.02
N SER A 89 24.20 1.59 14.21
CA SER A 89 25.49 2.19 14.53
C SER A 89 26.35 1.15 15.26
N ALA A 90 27.42 0.76 14.63
CA ALA A 90 28.41 -0.12 15.21
C ALA A 90 29.82 0.43 14.98
N ALA A 91 30.59 0.63 16.03
CA ALA A 91 31.99 1.10 15.97
C ALA A 91 32.20 2.39 15.15
N GLY A 92 31.25 3.34 15.22
CA GLY A 92 31.31 4.60 14.47
C GLY A 92 30.90 4.52 13.00
N ILE A 93 30.49 3.37 12.51
CA ILE A 93 29.96 3.16 11.16
C ILE A 93 28.45 2.99 11.23
N ASN A 94 27.72 3.92 10.61
CA ASN A 94 26.28 3.83 10.46
C ASN A 94 25.94 3.18 9.11
N THR A 95 25.31 2.01 9.16
CA THR A 95 24.87 1.30 7.96
C THR A 95 23.39 0.98 8.02
N VAL A 96 22.75 0.89 6.85
CA VAL A 96 21.38 0.40 6.76
C VAL A 96 21.38 -1.09 7.11
N ASN A 97 20.54 -1.48 8.08
CA ASN A 97 20.36 -2.90 8.39
C ASN A 97 19.42 -3.55 7.35
N PRO A 98 19.91 -4.48 6.51
CA PRO A 98 19.12 -5.03 5.41
C PRO A 98 17.85 -5.77 5.87
N LEU A 99 17.92 -6.49 7.00
CA LEU A 99 16.80 -7.27 7.53
C LEU A 99 15.70 -6.37 8.07
N TYR A 100 16.06 -5.35 8.86
CA TYR A 100 15.09 -4.38 9.37
C TYR A 100 14.52 -3.52 8.26
N ASN A 101 15.32 -3.17 7.26
CA ASN A 101 14.84 -2.43 6.10
C ASN A 101 13.81 -3.24 5.29
N LEU A 102 14.04 -4.54 5.11
CA LEU A 102 13.09 -5.43 4.45
C LEU A 102 11.77 -5.55 5.23
N ALA A 103 11.86 -5.67 6.55
CA ALA A 103 10.69 -5.72 7.43
C ALA A 103 9.89 -4.41 7.40
N ALA A 104 10.58 -3.26 7.50
CA ALA A 104 9.97 -1.93 7.41
C ALA A 104 9.29 -1.73 6.05
N ARG A 105 9.93 -2.14 4.96
CA ARG A 105 9.35 -2.09 3.61
C ARG A 105 8.06 -2.90 3.52
N ARG A 106 8.06 -4.15 4.01
CA ARG A 106 6.87 -5.01 4.00
C ARG A 106 5.73 -4.36 4.78
N GLN A 107 6.00 -3.89 6.00
CA GLN A 107 4.99 -3.24 6.84
C GLN A 107 4.39 -1.99 6.17
N ASN A 108 5.19 -1.18 5.50
CA ASN A 108 4.71 0.01 4.79
C ASN A 108 3.90 -0.35 3.54
N ILE A 109 4.24 -1.42 2.82
CA ILE A 109 3.44 -1.94 1.71
C ILE A 109 2.07 -2.42 2.22
N GLU A 110 2.04 -3.19 3.30
CA GLU A 110 0.80 -3.68 3.91
C GLU A 110 -0.10 -2.52 4.36
N ALA A 111 0.49 -1.48 5.00
CA ALA A 111 -0.25 -0.30 5.41
C ALA A 111 -0.81 0.50 4.22
N ALA A 112 -0.02 0.72 3.16
CA ALA A 112 -0.47 1.38 1.94
C ALA A 112 -1.59 0.59 1.26
N ALA A 113 -1.46 -0.73 1.18
CA ALA A 113 -2.49 -1.60 0.60
C ALA A 113 -3.79 -1.55 1.40
N ALA A 114 -3.72 -1.53 2.74
CA ALA A 114 -4.90 -1.43 3.60
C ALA A 114 -5.65 -0.11 3.38
N GLU A 115 -4.94 1.02 3.29
CA GLU A 115 -5.56 2.33 3.01
C GLU A 115 -6.19 2.37 1.62
N MET A 116 -5.49 1.88 0.60
CA MET A 116 -6.04 1.81 -0.76
C MET A 116 -7.31 0.96 -0.82
N MET A 117 -7.35 -0.15 -0.09
CA MET A 117 -8.52 -1.01 -0.06
C MET A 117 -9.69 -0.41 0.72
N SER A 118 -9.43 0.39 1.74
CA SER A 118 -10.47 1.17 2.43
C SER A 118 -11.05 2.25 1.50
N GLU A 119 -10.20 3.00 0.81
CA GLU A 119 -10.63 4.00 -0.17
C GLU A 119 -11.44 3.36 -1.32
N ALA A 120 -11.00 2.20 -1.81
CA ALA A 120 -11.71 1.48 -2.87
C ALA A 120 -13.11 1.03 -2.41
N HIS A 121 -13.22 0.52 -1.16
CA HIS A 121 -14.49 0.17 -0.56
C HIS A 121 -15.42 1.39 -0.49
N ASP A 122 -14.94 2.51 0.05
CA ASP A 122 -15.75 3.72 0.24
C ASP A 122 -16.26 4.26 -1.12
N ARG A 123 -15.38 4.41 -2.10
CA ARG A 123 -15.77 4.87 -3.45
C ARG A 123 -16.71 3.91 -4.17
N MET A 124 -16.56 2.62 -3.96
CA MET A 124 -17.45 1.62 -4.56
C MET A 124 -18.84 1.69 -3.94
N THR A 125 -18.90 1.90 -2.62
CA THR A 125 -20.18 1.93 -1.87
C THR A 125 -20.92 3.25 -1.96
N GLU A 126 -20.27 4.36 -2.31
CA GLU A 126 -20.91 5.64 -2.60
C GLU A 126 -21.79 5.61 -3.88
N ASN A 127 -21.59 4.62 -4.74
CA ASN A 127 -22.32 4.49 -6.01
C ASN A 127 -23.47 3.48 -5.97
N PHE A 128 -23.79 2.95 -4.79
CA PHE A 128 -24.93 2.02 -4.60
C PHE A 128 -26.07 2.59 -3.75
#